data_5e94d4bedfc0a3ba8f8806a7339f4497
#
_entry.id   5e94d4bedfc0a3ba8f8806a7339f4497
#
_cell.length_a   1.000
_cell.length_b   1.000
_cell.length_c   1.000
_cell.angle_alpha   90.00
_cell.angle_beta   90.00
_cell.angle_gamma   90.00
#
_symmetry.space_group_name_H-M   'P 1'
#
loop_
_entity.id
_entity.type
_entity.pdbx_description
1 polymer ?
#
loop_
_entity_poly.entity_id
_entity_poly.type
_entity_poly.pdbx_seq_one_letter_code
_entity_poly.pdbx_strand_id
1 'polypeptide(L)'
;LFHTIADNMILVDVNGNCKAVYNVEAPHSWFITEEMLLGKNIWELIPNATYQQIYPIFKHVLQYHKQMAQDIEMELRGTTYYFRCILSPFEGMVLAQYRDITERNQRKIELEKQNNALYEIQKAALIGYWKYDSRTNLLSYSGHMGVASQKQKQKQKQEQYFTPEEFIDYVVAEDKEGIKDWYNFALEGRIHQSIDYRIMFNGRIYYIRQKAFARDHHKDGSTTLEGYIQNITDLQESRNDITLLTDVINNSVEDIFAMKEDGTMIFANRQFRTHNNIDWKANIENYNIGDLGTFFKNREEWKQFASTI
;
A
#
# COMPACT_ATOMS: atom_id res chain seq x y z
N LEU A 1 26.70 -32.93 -25.82
CA LEU A 1 25.28 -32.47 -25.77
C LEU A 1 24.96 -31.67 -24.49
N PHE A 2 25.74 -31.73 -23.41
CA PHE A 2 25.46 -31.11 -22.13
C PHE A 2 26.15 -29.75 -21.92
N HIS A 3 27.11 -29.34 -22.76
CA HIS A 3 27.82 -28.06 -22.64
C HIS A 3 26.98 -26.79 -22.91
N THR A 4 25.74 -26.94 -23.33
CA THR A 4 24.83 -25.83 -23.60
C THR A 4 23.78 -25.60 -22.52
N ILE A 5 23.77 -26.40 -21.45
CA ILE A 5 22.80 -26.30 -20.36
C ILE A 5 23.46 -25.51 -19.21
N ALA A 6 22.90 -24.39 -18.84
CA ALA A 6 23.40 -23.52 -17.75
C ALA A 6 23.19 -24.08 -16.33
N ASP A 7 22.58 -25.26 -16.20
CA ASP A 7 22.22 -25.84 -14.92
C ASP A 7 23.29 -26.82 -14.44
N ASN A 8 23.56 -26.81 -13.14
CA ASN A 8 24.45 -27.79 -12.52
C ASN A 8 23.70 -29.12 -12.40
N MET A 9 24.44 -30.24 -12.65
CA MET A 9 23.86 -31.56 -12.60
C MET A 9 24.80 -32.55 -11.88
N ILE A 10 24.20 -33.42 -11.09
CA ILE A 10 24.87 -34.55 -10.45
C ILE A 10 24.11 -35.85 -10.74
N LEU A 11 24.83 -36.90 -10.96
CA LEU A 11 24.28 -38.25 -11.07
C LEU A 11 24.50 -38.99 -9.75
N VAL A 12 23.42 -39.48 -9.15
CA VAL A 12 23.41 -40.06 -7.81
C VAL A 12 22.87 -41.49 -7.86
N ASP A 13 23.57 -42.42 -7.24
CA ASP A 13 23.10 -43.80 -7.14
C ASP A 13 21.99 -43.97 -6.08
N VAL A 14 21.40 -45.16 -6.01
CA VAL A 14 20.31 -45.50 -5.08
C VAL A 14 20.64 -45.29 -3.61
N ASN A 15 21.94 -45.30 -3.26
CA ASN A 15 22.42 -45.11 -1.90
C ASN A 15 22.76 -43.65 -1.58
N GLY A 16 22.70 -42.77 -2.58
CA GLY A 16 23.04 -41.36 -2.41
C GLY A 16 24.48 -41.01 -2.77
N ASN A 17 25.25 -41.92 -3.36
CA ASN A 17 26.63 -41.63 -3.74
C ASN A 17 26.68 -40.93 -5.10
N CYS A 18 27.42 -39.84 -5.19
CA CYS A 18 27.62 -39.08 -6.41
C CYS A 18 28.55 -39.84 -7.37
N LYS A 19 28.07 -40.18 -8.56
CA LYS A 19 28.78 -40.91 -9.61
C LYS A 19 29.37 -40.02 -10.70
N ALA A 20 28.74 -38.91 -10.97
CA ALA A 20 29.21 -37.94 -11.94
C ALA A 20 28.72 -36.54 -11.59
N VAL A 21 29.48 -35.57 -12.03
CA VAL A 21 29.19 -34.14 -11.83
C VAL A 21 29.36 -33.42 -13.17
N TYR A 22 28.42 -32.53 -13.50
CA TYR A 22 28.42 -31.76 -14.73
C TYR A 22 28.17 -30.31 -14.46
N ASN A 23 28.97 -29.44 -15.08
CA ASN A 23 28.72 -27.98 -15.11
C ASN A 23 28.77 -27.25 -13.76
N VAL A 24 29.58 -27.72 -12.81
CA VAL A 24 29.73 -27.16 -11.45
C VAL A 24 30.60 -25.91 -11.42
N GLU A 25 31.11 -25.42 -12.56
CA GLU A 25 31.97 -24.24 -12.68
C GLU A 25 31.21 -22.89 -12.75
N ALA A 26 29.95 -22.83 -12.36
CA ALA A 26 29.24 -21.57 -12.42
C ALA A 26 29.77 -20.54 -11.39
N PRO A 27 29.93 -19.26 -11.74
CA PRO A 27 30.58 -18.22 -10.92
C PRO A 27 29.88 -17.87 -9.60
N HIS A 28 28.72 -18.42 -9.36
CA HIS A 28 27.98 -18.36 -8.09
C HIS A 28 27.87 -19.72 -7.42
N SER A 29 28.71 -20.67 -7.91
CA SER A 29 28.70 -22.01 -7.38
C SER A 29 29.12 -21.98 -5.92
N TRP A 30 28.24 -22.31 -5.13
CA TRP A 30 28.37 -23.15 -4.02
C TRP A 30 29.83 -23.51 -3.71
N PHE A 31 30.16 -23.39 -2.50
CA PHE A 31 31.42 -23.88 -1.94
C PHE A 31 31.61 -25.40 -2.12
N ILE A 32 30.87 -26.03 -3.06
CA ILE A 32 30.91 -27.46 -3.36
C ILE A 32 31.50 -27.62 -4.75
N THR A 33 32.75 -28.07 -4.79
CA THR A 33 33.48 -28.41 -6.04
C THR A 33 33.18 -29.83 -6.49
N GLU A 34 33.50 -30.16 -7.74
CA GLU A 34 33.43 -31.54 -8.25
C GLU A 34 34.14 -32.54 -7.35
N GLU A 35 35.35 -32.18 -6.88
CA GLU A 35 36.16 -33.02 -5.97
C GLU A 35 35.47 -33.28 -4.62
N MET A 36 34.63 -32.35 -4.16
CA MET A 36 33.88 -32.52 -2.91
C MET A 36 32.65 -33.41 -3.07
N LEU A 37 32.13 -33.53 -4.29
CA LEU A 37 30.95 -34.35 -4.60
C LEU A 37 31.25 -35.72 -5.08
N LEU A 38 32.23 -35.87 -6.01
CA LEU A 38 32.49 -37.12 -6.70
C LEU A 38 32.89 -38.24 -5.73
N GLY A 39 32.15 -39.35 -5.77
CA GLY A 39 32.33 -40.48 -4.89
C GLY A 39 31.87 -40.31 -3.46
N LYS A 40 31.35 -39.15 -3.07
CA LYS A 40 30.81 -38.89 -1.73
C LYS A 40 29.31 -39.16 -1.67
N ASN A 41 28.82 -39.40 -0.46
CA ASN A 41 27.38 -39.47 -0.21
C ASN A 41 26.82 -38.05 -0.07
N ILE A 42 25.91 -37.68 -0.96
CA ILE A 42 25.35 -36.34 -0.99
C ILE A 42 24.53 -35.98 0.28
N TRP A 43 23.99 -37.00 0.94
CA TRP A 43 23.20 -36.83 2.16
C TRP A 43 24.04 -36.36 3.37
N GLU A 44 25.35 -36.63 3.34
CA GLU A 44 26.28 -36.16 4.36
C GLU A 44 26.75 -34.72 4.13
N LEU A 45 26.56 -34.21 2.90
CA LEU A 45 27.07 -32.91 2.48
C LEU A 45 26.02 -31.79 2.57
N ILE A 46 24.73 -32.13 2.57
CA ILE A 46 23.65 -31.16 2.60
C ILE A 46 23.12 -30.99 4.02
N PRO A 47 22.59 -29.75 4.37
CA PRO A 47 21.96 -29.53 5.65
C PRO A 47 20.76 -30.48 5.86
N ASN A 48 20.51 -30.87 7.12
CA ASN A 48 19.42 -31.79 7.45
C ASN A 48 18.03 -31.28 6.99
N ALA A 49 17.79 -29.98 7.08
CA ALA A 49 16.54 -29.35 6.60
C ALA A 49 16.36 -29.57 5.08
N THR A 50 17.42 -29.46 4.30
CA THR A 50 17.41 -29.71 2.85
C THR A 50 17.27 -31.22 2.54
N TYR A 51 17.90 -32.07 3.31
CA TYR A 51 17.70 -33.52 3.21
C TYR A 51 16.24 -33.91 3.36
N GLN A 52 15.55 -33.40 4.35
CA GLN A 52 14.12 -33.68 4.60
C GLN A 52 13.23 -33.24 3.42
N GLN A 53 13.63 -32.24 2.66
CA GLN A 53 12.91 -31.79 1.48
C GLN A 53 13.17 -32.63 0.24
N ILE A 54 14.42 -33.05 0.01
CA ILE A 54 14.85 -33.71 -1.23
C ILE A 54 14.70 -35.23 -1.17
N TYR A 55 14.99 -35.84 -0.04
CA TYR A 55 15.05 -37.30 0.07
C TYR A 55 13.72 -38.01 -0.24
N PRO A 56 12.55 -37.51 0.18
CA PRO A 56 11.27 -38.11 -0.21
C PRO A 56 11.06 -38.12 -1.72
N ILE A 57 11.48 -37.03 -2.40
CA ILE A 57 11.33 -36.87 -3.85
C ILE A 57 12.30 -37.79 -4.57
N PHE A 58 13.54 -37.87 -4.08
CA PHE A 58 14.54 -38.79 -4.60
C PHE A 58 14.04 -40.24 -4.55
N LYS A 59 13.50 -40.71 -3.43
CA LYS A 59 12.85 -42.00 -3.30
C LYS A 59 11.70 -42.20 -4.27
N HIS A 60 10.84 -41.18 -4.43
CA HIS A 60 9.73 -41.26 -5.35
C HIS A 60 10.20 -41.44 -6.80
N VAL A 61 11.24 -40.69 -7.22
CA VAL A 61 11.82 -40.81 -8.56
C VAL A 61 12.39 -42.20 -8.82
N LEU A 62 13.09 -42.77 -7.85
CA LEU A 62 13.61 -44.14 -7.93
C LEU A 62 12.52 -45.21 -8.04
N GLN A 63 11.45 -45.04 -7.24
CA GLN A 63 10.36 -46.01 -7.15
C GLN A 63 9.42 -45.98 -8.37
N TYR A 64 9.06 -44.78 -8.82
CA TYR A 64 8.03 -44.61 -9.85
C TYR A 64 8.58 -44.26 -11.23
N HIS A 65 9.89 -44.06 -11.35
CA HIS A 65 10.58 -43.69 -12.60
C HIS A 65 9.96 -42.43 -13.28
N LYS A 66 9.48 -41.48 -12.44
CA LYS A 66 8.89 -40.20 -12.90
C LYS A 66 9.73 -39.03 -12.45
N GLN A 67 9.97 -38.11 -13.36
CA GLN A 67 10.63 -36.82 -13.06
C GLN A 67 9.81 -36.01 -12.04
N MET A 68 10.51 -35.42 -11.08
CA MET A 68 9.94 -34.52 -10.08
C MET A 68 10.75 -33.23 -10.03
N ALA A 69 10.03 -32.10 -9.76
CA ALA A 69 10.67 -30.80 -9.57
C ALA A 69 10.17 -30.15 -8.29
N GLN A 70 11.07 -29.55 -7.55
CA GLN A 70 10.74 -28.80 -6.34
C GLN A 70 11.70 -27.64 -6.16
N ASP A 71 11.15 -26.53 -5.67
CA ASP A 71 11.95 -25.41 -5.18
C ASP A 71 12.30 -25.70 -3.71
N ILE A 72 13.58 -25.58 -3.37
CA ILE A 72 14.11 -25.84 -2.04
C ILE A 72 14.80 -24.60 -1.49
N GLU A 73 14.74 -24.48 -0.18
CA GLU A 73 15.46 -23.47 0.57
C GLU A 73 16.64 -24.13 1.28
N MET A 74 17.81 -23.51 1.21
CA MET A 74 19.03 -24.02 1.82
C MET A 74 19.76 -22.88 2.54
N GLU A 75 20.00 -23.06 3.83
CA GLU A 75 20.85 -22.15 4.60
C GLU A 75 22.29 -22.61 4.58
N LEU A 76 23.17 -21.76 4.07
CA LEU A 76 24.61 -22.01 4.02
C LEU A 76 25.35 -20.83 4.65
N ARG A 77 26.12 -21.09 5.70
CA ARG A 77 26.94 -20.10 6.41
C ARG A 77 26.14 -18.84 6.82
N GLY A 78 24.88 -19.02 7.26
CA GLY A 78 24.00 -17.92 7.66
C GLY A 78 23.36 -17.15 6.51
N THR A 79 23.51 -17.63 5.25
CA THR A 79 22.86 -17.06 4.08
C THR A 79 21.86 -18.05 3.50
N THR A 80 20.65 -17.58 3.22
CA THR A 80 19.59 -18.38 2.62
C THR A 80 19.68 -18.33 1.10
N TYR A 81 19.75 -19.48 0.47
CA TYR A 81 19.73 -19.70 -0.98
C TYR A 81 18.46 -20.45 -1.38
N TYR A 82 17.98 -20.19 -2.57
CA TYR A 82 16.83 -20.87 -3.15
C TYR A 82 17.23 -21.58 -4.45
N PHE A 83 16.86 -22.85 -4.55
CA PHE A 83 17.21 -23.66 -5.72
C PHE A 83 15.99 -24.36 -6.28
N ARG A 84 15.89 -24.41 -7.59
CA ARG A 84 15.00 -25.31 -8.29
C ARG A 84 15.74 -26.62 -8.54
N CYS A 85 15.30 -27.69 -7.88
CA CYS A 85 15.81 -29.04 -8.08
C CYS A 85 14.86 -29.82 -8.98
N ILE A 86 15.41 -30.45 -10.02
CA ILE A 86 14.70 -31.36 -10.92
C ILE A 86 15.41 -32.71 -10.82
N LEU A 87 14.68 -33.71 -10.34
CA LEU A 87 15.17 -35.06 -10.19
C LEU A 87 14.56 -35.94 -11.29
N SER A 88 15.41 -36.57 -12.12
CA SER A 88 15.00 -37.40 -13.25
C SER A 88 15.57 -38.81 -13.12
N PRO A 89 14.82 -39.87 -13.44
CA PRO A 89 15.36 -41.23 -13.46
C PRO A 89 16.34 -41.38 -14.63
N PHE A 90 17.47 -42.01 -14.36
CA PHE A 90 18.52 -42.29 -15.35
C PHE A 90 19.26 -43.61 -15.05
N GLU A 91 19.06 -44.63 -15.84
CA GLU A 91 19.75 -45.92 -15.75
C GLU A 91 19.81 -46.52 -14.33
N GLY A 92 18.69 -46.52 -13.61
CA GLY A 92 18.63 -47.02 -12.23
C GLY A 92 19.19 -46.06 -11.17
N MET A 93 19.62 -44.88 -11.57
CA MET A 93 20.13 -43.80 -10.75
C MET A 93 19.21 -42.59 -10.86
N VAL A 94 19.53 -41.48 -10.18
CA VAL A 94 18.82 -40.20 -10.28
C VAL A 94 19.78 -39.13 -10.81
N LEU A 95 19.40 -38.50 -11.92
CA LEU A 95 20.02 -37.27 -12.38
C LEU A 95 19.36 -36.11 -11.66
N ALA A 96 20.10 -35.47 -10.76
CA ALA A 96 19.64 -34.27 -10.06
C ALA A 96 20.22 -33.03 -10.75
N GLN A 97 19.32 -32.20 -11.27
CA GLN A 97 19.62 -30.92 -11.90
C GLN A 97 19.17 -29.82 -10.95
N TYR A 98 20.04 -28.86 -10.72
CA TYR A 98 19.70 -27.73 -9.83
C TYR A 98 20.12 -26.40 -10.42
N ARG A 99 19.25 -25.43 -10.25
CA ARG A 99 19.42 -24.06 -10.70
C ARG A 99 19.28 -23.11 -9.52
N ASP A 100 20.23 -22.21 -9.37
CA ASP A 100 20.08 -21.11 -8.40
C ASP A 100 18.97 -20.15 -8.86
N ILE A 101 17.98 -19.99 -8.02
CA ILE A 101 16.84 -19.06 -8.22
C ILE A 101 16.79 -18.00 -7.10
N THR A 102 17.88 -17.84 -6.34
CA THR A 102 17.95 -16.97 -5.17
C THR A 102 17.60 -15.53 -5.52
N GLU A 103 18.24 -14.97 -6.53
CA GLU A 103 17.98 -13.59 -6.95
C GLU A 103 16.53 -13.40 -7.39
N ARG A 104 16.00 -14.34 -8.19
CA ARG A 104 14.59 -14.30 -8.64
C ARG A 104 13.63 -14.38 -7.45
N ASN A 105 13.91 -15.26 -6.50
CA ASN A 105 13.04 -15.47 -5.34
C ASN A 105 13.11 -14.28 -4.37
N GLN A 106 14.31 -13.73 -4.13
CA GLN A 106 14.50 -12.53 -3.35
C GLN A 106 13.76 -11.32 -3.95
N ARG A 107 13.86 -11.12 -5.26
CA ARG A 107 13.09 -10.06 -5.96
C ARG A 107 11.59 -10.27 -5.81
N LYS A 108 11.12 -11.50 -5.89
CA LYS A 108 9.69 -11.81 -5.70
C LYS A 108 9.24 -11.49 -4.28
N ILE A 109 9.99 -11.92 -3.27
CA ILE A 109 9.70 -11.67 -1.85
C ILE A 109 9.69 -10.16 -1.58
N GLU A 110 10.68 -9.42 -2.10
CA GLU A 110 10.74 -7.97 -1.92
C GLU A 110 9.57 -7.26 -2.59
N LEU A 111 9.20 -7.67 -3.81
CA LEU A 111 8.03 -7.14 -4.50
C LEU A 111 6.72 -7.43 -3.74
N GLU A 112 6.57 -8.65 -3.21
CA GLU A 112 5.41 -9.01 -2.39
C GLU A 112 5.36 -8.19 -1.10
N LYS A 113 6.50 -7.95 -0.45
CA LYS A 113 6.61 -7.10 0.73
C LYS A 113 6.23 -5.64 0.41
N GLN A 114 6.73 -5.10 -0.69
CA GLN A 114 6.39 -3.74 -1.14
C GLN A 114 4.90 -3.63 -1.48
N ASN A 115 4.34 -4.59 -2.19
CA ASN A 115 2.92 -4.63 -2.52
C ASN A 115 2.04 -4.72 -1.27
N ASN A 116 2.43 -5.53 -0.28
CA ASN A 116 1.71 -5.61 0.98
C ASN A 116 1.78 -4.31 1.78
N ALA A 117 2.96 -3.65 1.81
CA ALA A 117 3.10 -2.35 2.45
C ALA A 117 2.24 -1.27 1.79
N LEU A 118 2.23 -1.21 0.45
CA LEU A 118 1.36 -0.30 -0.32
C LEU A 118 -0.12 -0.57 -0.03
N TYR A 119 -0.53 -1.83 0.02
CA TYR A 119 -1.90 -2.22 0.34
C TYR A 119 -2.33 -1.74 1.73
N GLU A 120 -1.49 -1.92 2.77
CA GLU A 120 -1.80 -1.44 4.13
C GLU A 120 -1.85 0.10 4.20
N ILE A 121 -0.98 0.80 3.45
CA ILE A 121 -1.04 2.27 3.34
C ILE A 121 -2.35 2.71 2.68
N GLN A 122 -2.73 2.11 1.56
CA GLN A 122 -3.98 2.41 0.87
C GLN A 122 -5.20 2.18 1.76
N LYS A 123 -5.19 1.08 2.52
CA LYS A 123 -6.24 0.74 3.48
C LYS A 123 -6.33 1.74 4.62
N ALA A 124 -5.20 2.12 5.22
CA ALA A 124 -5.16 3.12 6.29
C ALA A 124 -5.61 4.51 5.83
N ALA A 125 -5.25 4.88 4.60
CA ALA A 125 -5.63 6.16 3.99
C ALA A 125 -7.04 6.14 3.34
N LEU A 126 -7.73 4.99 3.36
CA LEU A 126 -9.04 4.77 2.71
C LEU A 126 -9.02 5.15 1.22
N ILE A 127 -7.92 4.78 0.53
CA ILE A 127 -7.71 5.10 -0.89
C ILE A 127 -7.97 3.86 -1.75
N GLY A 128 -8.71 4.06 -2.83
CA GLY A 128 -8.88 3.11 -3.92
C GLY A 128 -8.29 3.65 -5.22
N TYR A 129 -7.97 2.72 -6.10
CA TYR A 129 -7.56 3.01 -7.47
C TYR A 129 -8.75 2.73 -8.40
N TRP A 130 -8.93 3.57 -9.41
CA TRP A 130 -9.94 3.38 -10.43
C TRP A 130 -9.34 3.57 -11.83
N LYS A 131 -9.95 2.88 -12.79
CA LYS A 131 -9.62 2.95 -14.19
C LYS A 131 -10.90 2.93 -15.01
N TYR A 132 -11.01 3.84 -15.96
CA TYR A 132 -12.08 3.89 -16.96
C TYR A 132 -11.53 3.63 -18.35
N ASP A 133 -12.17 2.74 -19.10
CA ASP A 133 -11.85 2.45 -20.50
C ASP A 133 -13.07 2.82 -21.36
N SER A 134 -12.92 3.86 -22.20
CA SER A 134 -14.02 4.36 -23.05
C SER A 134 -14.42 3.37 -24.14
N ARG A 135 -13.57 2.40 -24.50
CA ARG A 135 -13.88 1.37 -25.50
C ARG A 135 -14.90 0.36 -24.96
N THR A 136 -14.75 -0.04 -23.72
CA THR A 136 -15.65 -0.98 -23.06
C THR A 136 -16.77 -0.29 -22.29
N ASN A 137 -16.66 1.02 -22.09
CA ASN A 137 -17.50 1.84 -21.21
C ASN A 137 -17.55 1.28 -19.78
N LEU A 138 -16.44 0.75 -19.29
CA LEU A 138 -16.34 0.18 -17.95
C LEU A 138 -15.40 0.99 -17.07
N LEU A 139 -15.86 1.23 -15.86
CA LEU A 139 -15.09 1.74 -14.74
C LEU A 139 -14.69 0.55 -13.86
N SER A 140 -13.42 0.27 -13.73
CA SER A 140 -12.90 -0.67 -12.75
C SER A 140 -12.44 0.04 -11.49
N TYR A 141 -12.66 -0.62 -10.37
CA TYR A 141 -12.29 -0.12 -9.06
C TYR A 141 -11.56 -1.20 -8.26
N SER A 142 -10.47 -0.82 -7.61
CA SER A 142 -9.72 -1.68 -6.69
C SER A 142 -9.27 -0.89 -5.46
N GLY A 143 -9.26 -1.54 -4.29
CA GLY A 143 -8.75 -0.91 -3.05
C GLY A 143 -9.80 -0.73 -1.95
N HIS A 144 -9.48 0.10 -0.94
CA HIS A 144 -10.25 0.25 0.28
C HIS A 144 -10.85 1.65 0.40
N MET A 145 -12.15 1.78 0.20
CA MET A 145 -12.86 3.04 0.52
C MET A 145 -13.49 3.06 1.92
N GLY A 146 -13.36 1.99 2.70
CA GLY A 146 -14.09 1.88 3.97
C GLY A 146 -15.62 1.78 3.84
N VAL A 147 -16.13 1.69 2.60
CA VAL A 147 -17.55 1.69 2.26
C VAL A 147 -18.09 0.28 2.05
N ALA A 148 -17.25 -0.75 2.17
CA ALA A 148 -17.61 -2.13 1.86
C ALA A 148 -18.64 -2.73 2.83
N SER A 149 -19.68 -3.34 2.29
CA SER A 149 -20.61 -4.19 3.06
C SER A 149 -19.86 -5.38 3.68
N GLN A 150 -20.37 -5.90 4.80
CA GLN A 150 -19.78 -7.08 5.48
C GLN A 150 -19.67 -8.31 4.55
N LYS A 151 -20.49 -8.40 3.48
CA LYS A 151 -20.43 -9.47 2.48
C LYS A 151 -19.26 -9.35 1.51
N GLN A 152 -18.65 -8.17 1.36
CA GLN A 152 -17.53 -7.92 0.44
C GLN A 152 -16.15 -8.12 1.10
N LYS A 153 -16.06 -8.31 2.41
CA LYS A 153 -14.79 -8.53 3.14
C LYS A 153 -13.96 -9.71 2.60
N GLN A 154 -14.60 -10.70 1.98
CA GLN A 154 -13.91 -11.87 1.38
C GLN A 154 -13.49 -11.67 -0.09
N LYS A 155 -14.01 -10.64 -0.78
CA LYS A 155 -13.70 -10.36 -2.20
C LYS A 155 -12.78 -9.15 -2.43
N GLN A 156 -12.16 -8.61 -1.38
CA GLN A 156 -11.39 -7.34 -1.41
C GLN A 156 -10.13 -7.34 -2.30
N LYS A 157 -9.78 -8.46 -2.93
CA LYS A 157 -8.69 -8.55 -3.92
C LYS A 157 -9.19 -8.59 -5.38
N GLN A 158 -10.51 -8.53 -5.62
CA GLN A 158 -11.07 -8.55 -6.98
C GLN A 158 -11.46 -7.13 -7.41
N GLU A 159 -11.02 -6.74 -8.59
CA GLU A 159 -11.51 -5.55 -9.27
C GLU A 159 -13.04 -5.63 -9.42
N GLN A 160 -13.71 -4.54 -9.11
CA GLN A 160 -15.15 -4.37 -9.32
C GLN A 160 -15.33 -3.54 -10.58
N TYR A 161 -16.29 -3.91 -11.39
CA TYR A 161 -16.60 -3.25 -12.66
C TYR A 161 -17.99 -2.66 -12.60
N PHE A 162 -18.12 -1.42 -13.07
CA PHE A 162 -19.37 -0.66 -13.15
C PHE A 162 -19.41 0.06 -14.50
N THR A 163 -20.60 0.31 -15.02
CA THR A 163 -20.75 1.38 -16.01
C THR A 163 -20.72 2.75 -15.32
N PRO A 164 -20.39 3.85 -16.03
CA PRO A 164 -20.49 5.19 -15.46
C PRO A 164 -21.87 5.50 -14.90
N GLU A 165 -22.94 5.02 -15.53
CA GLU A 165 -24.31 5.18 -15.10
C GLU A 165 -24.58 4.48 -13.75
N GLU A 166 -24.17 3.22 -13.63
CA GLU A 166 -24.28 2.46 -12.37
C GLU A 166 -23.51 3.14 -11.24
N PHE A 167 -22.34 3.71 -11.53
CA PHE A 167 -21.57 4.45 -10.54
C PHE A 167 -22.30 5.76 -10.11
N ILE A 168 -22.85 6.50 -11.07
CA ILE A 168 -23.60 7.75 -10.81
C ILE A 168 -24.85 7.52 -9.96
N ASP A 169 -25.40 6.31 -9.95
CA ASP A 169 -26.56 6.00 -9.10
C ASP A 169 -26.23 6.05 -7.60
N TYR A 170 -24.99 5.80 -7.24
CA TYR A 170 -24.52 5.97 -5.85
C TYR A 170 -24.28 7.45 -5.48
N VAL A 171 -24.14 8.34 -6.44
CA VAL A 171 -23.87 9.77 -6.19
C VAL A 171 -25.14 10.48 -5.74
N VAL A 172 -25.03 11.32 -4.70
CA VAL A 172 -26.13 12.16 -4.21
C VAL A 172 -26.61 13.08 -5.33
N ALA A 173 -27.93 13.31 -5.42
CA ALA A 173 -28.57 13.96 -6.56
C ALA A 173 -27.96 15.32 -6.94
N GLU A 174 -27.64 16.13 -5.92
CA GLU A 174 -27.06 17.47 -6.11
C GLU A 174 -25.65 17.45 -6.70
N ASP A 175 -24.90 16.33 -6.54
CA ASP A 175 -23.51 16.22 -6.96
C ASP A 175 -23.37 15.52 -8.34
N LYS A 176 -24.45 14.92 -8.87
CA LYS A 176 -24.45 14.13 -10.10
C LYS A 176 -23.98 14.90 -11.35
N GLU A 177 -24.41 16.14 -11.50
CA GLU A 177 -24.04 16.96 -12.66
C GLU A 177 -22.56 17.33 -12.61
N GLY A 178 -22.08 17.77 -11.45
CA GLY A 178 -20.66 18.12 -11.26
C GLY A 178 -19.70 16.97 -11.53
N ILE A 179 -20.07 15.73 -11.13
CA ILE A 179 -19.21 14.55 -11.41
C ILE A 179 -19.20 14.18 -12.89
N LYS A 180 -20.33 14.34 -13.60
CA LYS A 180 -20.39 14.10 -15.05
C LYS A 180 -19.52 15.10 -15.81
N ASP A 181 -19.60 16.37 -15.48
CA ASP A 181 -18.77 17.42 -16.06
C ASP A 181 -17.29 17.17 -15.80
N TRP A 182 -16.95 16.76 -14.59
CA TRP A 182 -15.58 16.42 -14.23
C TRP A 182 -15.02 15.25 -15.08
N TYR A 183 -15.80 14.19 -15.32
CA TYR A 183 -15.39 13.10 -16.20
C TYR A 183 -15.20 13.57 -17.64
N ASN A 184 -16.09 14.40 -18.17
CA ASN A 184 -15.95 15.00 -19.51
C ASN A 184 -14.67 15.81 -19.62
N PHE A 185 -14.37 16.67 -18.63
CA PHE A 185 -13.12 17.43 -18.58
C PHE A 185 -11.89 16.55 -18.50
N ALA A 186 -11.95 15.46 -17.74
CA ALA A 186 -10.85 14.50 -17.66
C ALA A 186 -10.61 13.78 -19.00
N LEU A 187 -11.68 13.41 -19.71
CA LEU A 187 -11.60 12.84 -21.06
C LEU A 187 -11.02 13.81 -22.09
N GLU A 188 -11.25 15.12 -21.95
CA GLU A 188 -10.63 16.17 -22.75
C GLU A 188 -9.15 16.44 -22.39
N GLY A 189 -8.63 15.87 -21.32
CA GLY A 189 -7.23 16.02 -20.89
C GLY A 189 -7.01 16.92 -19.69
N ARG A 190 -8.05 17.42 -19.04
CA ARG A 190 -7.97 18.25 -17.83
C ARG A 190 -7.94 17.37 -16.56
N ILE A 191 -6.87 16.58 -16.40
CA ILE A 191 -6.78 15.52 -15.37
C ILE A 191 -6.26 15.99 -14.00
N HIS A 192 -5.80 17.23 -13.84
CA HIS A 192 -5.08 17.65 -12.64
C HIS A 192 -5.99 18.12 -11.49
N GLN A 193 -7.26 18.36 -11.74
CA GLN A 193 -8.22 18.83 -10.71
C GLN A 193 -8.86 17.63 -10.02
N SER A 194 -8.90 17.68 -8.69
CA SER A 194 -9.73 16.77 -7.90
C SER A 194 -11.15 17.27 -7.80
N ILE A 195 -12.10 16.36 -7.61
CA ILE A 195 -13.48 16.67 -7.28
C ILE A 195 -13.84 16.02 -5.95
N ASP A 196 -14.55 16.76 -5.10
CA ASP A 196 -15.15 16.24 -3.87
C ASP A 196 -16.67 16.14 -4.10
N TYR A 197 -17.26 14.99 -3.77
CA TYR A 197 -18.69 14.72 -3.93
C TYR A 197 -19.16 13.72 -2.89
N ARG A 198 -20.49 13.57 -2.77
CA ARG A 198 -21.12 12.66 -1.81
C ARG A 198 -21.67 11.43 -2.51
N ILE A 199 -21.47 10.27 -1.91
CA ILE A 199 -22.16 9.04 -2.31
C ILE A 199 -23.05 8.55 -1.18
N MET A 200 -24.16 7.92 -1.55
CA MET A 200 -25.03 7.22 -0.60
C MET A 200 -24.83 5.73 -0.75
N PHE A 201 -24.39 5.08 0.32
CA PHE A 201 -24.20 3.64 0.34
C PHE A 201 -24.73 3.04 1.64
N ASN A 202 -25.60 2.03 1.54
CA ASN A 202 -26.28 1.40 2.67
C ASN A 202 -26.98 2.41 3.62
N GLY A 203 -27.57 3.47 3.06
CA GLY A 203 -28.29 4.48 3.82
C GLY A 203 -27.41 5.51 4.55
N ARG A 204 -26.08 5.46 4.38
CA ARG A 204 -25.12 6.42 4.93
C ARG A 204 -24.50 7.26 3.80
N ILE A 205 -24.29 8.53 4.05
CA ILE A 205 -23.56 9.45 3.16
C ILE A 205 -22.06 9.36 3.48
N TYR A 206 -21.26 9.25 2.41
CA TYR A 206 -19.80 9.30 2.46
C TYR A 206 -19.31 10.45 1.59
N TYR A 207 -18.32 11.18 2.06
CA TYR A 207 -17.63 12.22 1.30
C TYR A 207 -16.44 11.61 0.60
N ILE A 208 -16.41 11.80 -0.70
CA ILE A 208 -15.42 11.19 -1.59
C ILE A 208 -14.62 12.26 -2.30
N ARG A 209 -13.30 12.10 -2.32
CA ARG A 209 -12.39 12.85 -3.18
C ARG A 209 -11.93 11.98 -4.31
N GLN A 210 -12.06 12.42 -5.53
CA GLN A 210 -11.59 11.72 -6.71
C GLN A 210 -10.65 12.58 -7.53
N LYS A 211 -9.61 11.96 -8.10
CA LYS A 211 -8.65 12.61 -8.99
C LYS A 211 -8.22 11.64 -10.09
N ALA A 212 -8.16 12.13 -11.34
CA ALA A 212 -7.45 11.47 -12.43
C ALA A 212 -5.99 11.92 -12.44
N PHE A 213 -5.04 11.01 -12.68
CA PHE A 213 -3.62 11.30 -12.77
C PHE A 213 -2.99 10.81 -14.08
N ALA A 214 -3.67 9.91 -14.82
CA ALA A 214 -3.21 9.45 -16.12
C ALA A 214 -4.38 9.43 -17.13
N ARG A 215 -4.05 9.74 -18.37
CA ARG A 215 -4.93 9.69 -19.53
C ARG A 215 -4.13 9.20 -20.72
N ASP A 216 -4.54 8.07 -21.26
CA ASP A 216 -3.96 7.50 -22.47
C ASP A 216 -4.98 7.54 -23.61
N HIS A 217 -4.60 8.13 -24.73
CA HIS A 217 -5.39 8.15 -25.94
C HIS A 217 -4.82 7.13 -26.94
N HIS A 218 -5.64 6.16 -27.30
CA HIS A 218 -5.24 5.04 -28.14
C HIS A 218 -5.43 5.35 -29.63
N LYS A 219 -4.73 4.61 -30.49
CA LYS A 219 -4.80 4.77 -31.96
C LYS A 219 -6.18 4.49 -32.53
N ASP A 220 -7.01 3.71 -31.85
CA ASP A 220 -8.40 3.40 -32.23
C ASP A 220 -9.40 4.50 -31.83
N GLY A 221 -8.92 5.62 -31.27
CA GLY A 221 -9.73 6.73 -30.79
C GLY A 221 -10.29 6.55 -29.36
N SER A 222 -10.06 5.40 -28.74
CA SER A 222 -10.47 5.18 -27.35
C SER A 222 -9.56 5.91 -26.36
N THR A 223 -10.06 6.17 -25.17
CA THR A 223 -9.32 6.83 -24.09
C THR A 223 -9.43 6.02 -22.81
N THR A 224 -8.30 5.84 -22.16
CA THR A 224 -8.22 5.28 -20.81
C THR A 224 -7.93 6.40 -19.82
N LEU A 225 -8.69 6.47 -18.72
CA LEU A 225 -8.41 7.34 -17.57
C LEU A 225 -8.05 6.48 -16.37
N GLU A 226 -7.07 6.91 -15.60
CA GLU A 226 -6.68 6.26 -14.35
C GLU A 226 -6.56 7.30 -13.24
N GLY A 227 -6.94 6.89 -12.02
CA GLY A 227 -6.93 7.80 -10.91
C GLY A 227 -7.06 7.12 -9.55
N TYR A 228 -7.17 7.95 -8.52
CA TYR A 228 -7.52 7.48 -7.20
C TYR A 228 -8.84 8.07 -6.72
N ILE A 229 -9.44 7.38 -5.78
CA ILE A 229 -10.63 7.78 -5.04
C ILE A 229 -10.33 7.60 -3.56
N GLN A 230 -10.69 8.57 -2.73
CA GLN A 230 -10.42 8.57 -1.30
C GLN A 230 -11.71 8.88 -0.53
N ASN A 231 -11.97 8.11 0.51
CA ASN A 231 -12.99 8.45 1.47
C ASN A 231 -12.44 9.50 2.45
N ILE A 232 -13.04 10.68 2.43
CA ILE A 232 -12.66 11.82 3.28
C ILE A 232 -13.74 12.15 4.31
N THR A 233 -14.63 11.20 4.63
CA THR A 233 -15.77 11.42 5.51
C THR A 233 -15.34 11.90 6.89
N ASP A 234 -14.41 11.20 7.54
CA ASP A 234 -13.93 11.58 8.88
C ASP A 234 -13.26 12.95 8.88
N LEU A 235 -12.53 13.29 7.80
CA LEU A 235 -11.93 14.61 7.63
C LEU A 235 -13.00 15.70 7.49
N GLN A 236 -14.05 15.43 6.72
CA GLN A 236 -15.12 16.39 6.49
C GLN A 236 -16.02 16.56 7.73
N GLU A 237 -16.33 15.45 8.41
CA GLU A 237 -17.06 15.46 9.68
C GLU A 237 -16.28 16.28 10.73
N SER A 238 -14.99 16.04 10.90
CA SER A 238 -14.13 16.81 11.83
C SER A 238 -14.09 18.30 11.48
N ARG A 239 -14.03 18.66 10.19
CA ARG A 239 -14.09 20.08 9.76
C ARG A 239 -15.43 20.72 10.08
N ASN A 240 -16.52 20.01 9.85
CA ASN A 240 -17.86 20.48 10.15
C ASN A 240 -18.04 20.72 11.66
N ASP A 241 -17.54 19.79 12.50
CA ASP A 241 -17.58 19.91 13.95
C ASP A 241 -16.79 21.13 14.44
N ILE A 242 -15.59 21.35 13.91
CA ILE A 242 -14.78 22.55 14.22
C ILE A 242 -15.51 23.82 13.82
N THR A 243 -16.11 23.84 12.63
CA THR A 243 -16.88 25.00 12.15
C THR A 243 -18.07 25.26 13.06
N LEU A 244 -18.85 24.23 13.40
CA LEU A 244 -19.98 24.33 14.29
C LEU A 244 -19.57 24.87 15.68
N LEU A 245 -18.53 24.30 16.27
CA LEU A 245 -18.01 24.76 17.57
C LEU A 245 -17.55 26.21 17.50
N THR A 246 -16.87 26.60 16.43
CA THR A 246 -16.41 27.97 16.21
C THR A 246 -17.59 28.91 16.09
N ASP A 247 -18.66 28.55 15.39
CA ASP A 247 -19.87 29.34 15.25
C ASP A 247 -20.63 29.49 16.58
N VAL A 248 -20.73 28.39 17.36
CA VAL A 248 -21.35 28.44 18.70
C VAL A 248 -20.55 29.38 19.61
N ILE A 249 -19.24 29.31 19.63
CA ILE A 249 -18.39 30.19 20.44
C ILE A 249 -18.51 31.66 19.98
N ASN A 250 -18.51 31.89 18.67
CA ASN A 250 -18.63 33.27 18.12
C ASN A 250 -19.98 33.89 18.32
N ASN A 251 -21.05 33.11 18.45
CA ASN A 251 -22.41 33.60 18.72
C ASN A 251 -22.75 33.63 20.23
N SER A 252 -21.78 33.22 21.10
CA SER A 252 -21.95 33.41 22.54
C SER A 252 -22.06 34.89 22.90
N VAL A 253 -22.90 35.19 23.86
CA VAL A 253 -23.02 36.54 24.45
C VAL A 253 -21.92 36.81 25.47
N GLU A 254 -21.16 35.79 25.86
CA GLU A 254 -20.07 35.90 26.81
C GLU A 254 -18.74 36.12 26.10
N ASP A 255 -17.83 36.82 26.76
CA ASP A 255 -16.46 37.00 26.31
C ASP A 255 -15.68 35.69 26.48
N ILE A 256 -15.34 35.04 25.34
CA ILE A 256 -14.57 33.82 25.33
C ILE A 256 -13.24 34.09 24.63
N PHE A 257 -12.16 33.85 25.34
CA PHE A 257 -10.81 34.02 24.83
C PHE A 257 -9.85 32.98 25.37
N ALA A 258 -8.72 32.77 24.66
CA ALA A 258 -7.60 31.98 25.09
C ALA A 258 -6.31 32.75 24.86
N MET A 259 -5.32 32.54 25.75
CA MET A 259 -4.05 33.22 25.70
C MET A 259 -2.92 32.30 26.17
N LYS A 260 -1.67 32.67 25.85
CA LYS A 260 -0.46 32.06 26.39
C LYS A 260 -0.17 32.60 27.79
N GLU A 261 0.78 31.98 28.48
CA GLU A 261 1.25 32.42 29.83
C GLU A 261 1.79 33.85 29.84
N ASP A 262 2.36 34.32 28.73
CA ASP A 262 2.86 35.68 28.56
C ASP A 262 1.76 36.73 28.29
N GLY A 263 0.50 36.29 28.26
CA GLY A 263 -0.67 37.12 27.96
C GLY A 263 -0.94 37.33 26.47
N THR A 264 -0.14 36.76 25.58
CA THR A 264 -0.39 36.82 24.13
C THR A 264 -1.68 36.07 23.78
N MET A 265 -2.60 36.74 23.09
CA MET A 265 -3.88 36.15 22.74
C MET A 265 -3.68 35.04 21.68
N ILE A 266 -4.37 33.91 21.84
CA ILE A 266 -4.42 32.82 20.89
C ILE A 266 -5.75 32.80 20.15
N PHE A 267 -6.83 33.10 20.88
CA PHE A 267 -8.19 33.09 20.38
C PHE A 267 -9.01 34.16 21.07
N ALA A 268 -10.00 34.74 20.38
CA ALA A 268 -11.03 35.59 20.95
C ALA A 268 -12.30 35.52 20.09
N ASN A 269 -13.45 35.25 20.72
CA ASN A 269 -14.73 35.24 20.04
C ASN A 269 -15.19 36.65 19.64
N ARG A 270 -16.26 36.70 18.84
CA ARG A 270 -16.80 37.97 18.35
C ARG A 270 -17.14 38.93 19.49
N GLN A 271 -17.73 38.46 20.59
CA GLN A 271 -18.14 39.28 21.72
C GLN A 271 -16.93 39.94 22.38
N PHE A 272 -15.92 39.21 22.73
CA PHE A 272 -14.67 39.71 23.28
C PHE A 272 -14.00 40.76 22.38
N ARG A 273 -13.94 40.51 21.06
CA ARG A 273 -13.36 41.44 20.09
C ARG A 273 -14.15 42.75 20.06
N THR A 274 -15.49 42.67 20.09
CA THR A 274 -16.36 43.83 20.09
C THR A 274 -16.17 44.65 21.36
N HIS A 275 -16.15 44.04 22.54
CA HIS A 275 -15.94 44.71 23.82
C HIS A 275 -14.56 45.39 23.92
N ASN A 276 -13.54 44.83 23.29
CA ASN A 276 -12.17 45.35 23.31
C ASN A 276 -11.82 46.19 22.07
N ASN A 277 -12.79 46.54 21.20
CA ASN A 277 -12.57 47.28 19.96
C ASN A 277 -11.51 46.68 19.04
N ILE A 278 -11.43 45.33 18.96
CA ILE A 278 -10.52 44.63 18.11
C ILE A 278 -11.21 44.33 16.78
N ASP A 279 -10.59 44.74 15.67
CA ASP A 279 -11.11 44.44 14.33
C ASP A 279 -11.28 42.95 14.15
N TRP A 280 -12.39 42.51 13.57
CA TRP A 280 -12.70 41.11 13.28
C TRP A 280 -11.64 40.46 12.41
N LYS A 281 -11.05 41.19 11.47
CA LYS A 281 -10.00 40.69 10.55
C LYS A 281 -8.60 40.79 11.14
N ALA A 282 -8.41 41.42 12.27
CA ALA A 282 -7.11 41.55 12.89
C ALA A 282 -6.60 40.17 13.36
N ASN A 283 -5.30 39.92 13.15
CA ASN A 283 -4.67 38.76 13.76
C ASN A 283 -4.63 38.95 15.28
N ILE A 284 -5.36 38.09 15.98
CA ILE A 284 -5.50 38.17 17.44
C ILE A 284 -4.17 37.97 18.17
N GLU A 285 -3.23 37.24 17.59
CA GLU A 285 -1.90 36.99 18.18
C GLU A 285 -1.04 38.25 18.29
N ASN A 286 -1.44 39.33 17.61
CA ASN A 286 -0.79 40.65 17.76
C ASN A 286 -1.21 41.40 19.01
N TYR A 287 -2.16 40.88 19.78
CA TYR A 287 -2.68 41.51 20.99
C TYR A 287 -2.23 40.76 22.22
N ASN A 288 -1.99 41.52 23.29
CA ASN A 288 -1.73 40.99 24.61
C ASN A 288 -2.81 41.43 25.59
N ILE A 289 -3.29 40.52 26.43
CA ILE A 289 -4.38 40.81 27.37
C ILE A 289 -4.07 41.99 28.27
N GLY A 290 -2.80 42.18 28.65
CA GLY A 290 -2.31 43.27 29.49
C GLY A 290 -2.38 44.65 28.80
N ASP A 291 -2.52 44.72 27.47
CA ASP A 291 -2.59 45.98 26.72
C ASP A 291 -4.05 46.41 26.45
N LEU A 292 -5.03 45.53 26.65
CA LEU A 292 -6.42 45.78 26.29
C LEU A 292 -7.13 46.69 27.30
N GLY A 293 -6.57 46.88 28.49
CA GLY A 293 -7.13 47.78 29.50
C GLY A 293 -8.48 47.35 30.13
N THR A 294 -9.05 46.25 29.70
CA THR A 294 -10.35 45.72 30.14
C THR A 294 -10.22 44.97 31.47
N PHE A 295 -9.17 44.16 31.60
CA PHE A 295 -8.95 43.31 32.76
C PHE A 295 -7.77 43.80 33.61
N PHE A 296 -6.77 44.40 32.97
CA PHE A 296 -5.53 44.88 33.60
C PHE A 296 -5.21 46.28 33.10
N LYS A 297 -4.64 47.12 33.97
CA LYS A 297 -4.27 48.46 33.58
C LYS A 297 -3.06 48.51 32.64
N ASN A 298 -2.21 47.50 32.71
CA ASN A 298 -1.04 47.35 31.86
C ASN A 298 -0.45 45.92 31.96
N ARG A 299 0.59 45.65 31.16
CA ARG A 299 1.28 44.34 31.16
C ARG A 299 1.92 43.95 32.48
N GLU A 300 2.34 44.92 33.29
CA GLU A 300 2.97 44.62 34.58
C GLU A 300 1.95 44.08 35.58
N GLU A 301 0.77 44.63 35.61
CA GLU A 301 -0.34 44.13 36.43
C GLU A 301 -0.76 42.73 36.04
N TRP A 302 -0.81 42.46 34.73
CA TRP A 302 -0.99 41.08 34.20
C TRP A 302 0.06 40.14 34.68
N LYS A 303 1.37 40.50 34.57
CA LYS A 303 2.49 39.65 35.01
C LYS A 303 2.45 39.35 36.51
N GLN A 304 2.08 40.35 37.30
CA GLN A 304 1.92 40.14 38.75
C GLN A 304 0.77 39.14 39.02
N PHE A 305 -0.34 39.26 38.36
CA PHE A 305 -1.47 38.34 38.48
C PHE A 305 -1.07 36.91 38.00
N ALA A 306 -0.46 36.78 36.83
CA ALA A 306 -0.01 35.50 36.28
C ALA A 306 1.05 34.79 37.18
N SER A 307 1.82 35.54 37.93
CA SER A 307 2.81 34.96 38.89
C SER A 307 2.17 34.44 40.17
N THR A 308 0.88 34.69 40.40
CA THR A 308 0.14 34.22 41.59
C THR A 308 -0.71 32.99 41.36
N ILE A 309 -0.84 32.58 40.10
CA ILE A 309 -1.53 31.35 39.66
C ILE A 309 -0.52 30.24 39.41
#